data_eeafd6416a323a7bc99083116ef49806
#
_entry.id   eeafd6416a323a7bc99083116ef49806
#
_cell.length_a   1.000
_cell.length_b   1.000
_cell.length_c   1.000
_cell.angle_alpha   90.00
_cell.angle_beta   90.00
_cell.angle_gamma   90.00
#
_symmetry.space_group_name_H-M   'P 1'
#
loop_
_entity.id
_entity.type
_entity.pdbx_description
1 polymer ?
#
loop_
_entity_poly.entity_id
_entity_poly.type
_entity_poly.pdbx_seq_one_letter_code
_entity_poly.pdbx_strand_id
1 'polypeptide(L)'
;LSSTTASSGHGPGDGAPNGSAGDDTTATGAAGTTGSNGAGASGGPGPAGDPCAGPARDLWTVDEHLADILAALSPLEPIELQLPDAQGCVLVEDVTVPVALPPFDNSSMDGYAVRVADVAGASEEFPAVLTVIGDVAAGAGGLPEVGPGQAARIMTGAPLPPGAEAVVPVEWTDGGTGADAGATGTMRPASAAPEGAAGEVRVHRPAEARAHVRARGSDVKAGELALAAGTLLGPPQLGLLAAIGRGRVRVHPRPRVVVLSTGSELAQPGEPLAEGQIYDSNSFALAAAARDAGALSFRVGAVADDAESLRAAIEDQLVRADLIVTTGGVSVGAYDVVKEALTADGEVDFRRLAMQPGKPQGFGMIGPDHTPLLALPGNPVSSYVSFELFVRPAIRALMGLADRPDERRPWLRAALAGDRVLSSPAGRRQFLRGTYDAGSGTVTPVGGAGSHLVAALAHADALLVVPEEVTDVKPGTELEVVLLG
;
A
#
# COMPACT_ATOMS: atom_id res chain seq x y z
N LEU A 1 -40.26 8.87 1.95
CA LEU A 1 -41.34 9.26 2.83
C LEU A 1 -40.74 10.07 3.96
N SER A 2 -40.77 11.38 3.79
CA SER A 2 -41.54 12.42 4.47
C SER A 2 -41.01 12.73 5.87
N SER A 3 -40.33 13.86 6.03
CA SER A 3 -40.79 15.22 6.42
C SER A 3 -41.16 15.30 7.90
N THR A 4 -40.68 16.25 8.68
CA THR A 4 -41.01 17.66 8.79
C THR A 4 -40.21 18.26 9.96
N THR A 5 -39.51 19.37 9.78
CA THR A 5 -39.71 20.77 10.27
C THR A 5 -40.14 20.99 11.73
N ALA A 6 -39.54 21.85 12.54
CA ALA A 6 -39.44 23.29 12.63
C ALA A 6 -38.85 23.61 14.02
N SER A 7 -37.97 24.59 14.24
CA SER A 7 -38.09 26.03 14.25
C SER A 7 -38.19 26.67 15.66
N SER A 8 -37.44 27.77 15.81
CA SER A 8 -37.53 28.91 16.72
C SER A 8 -36.85 28.76 18.09
N GLY A 9 -36.05 29.66 18.62
CA GLY A 9 -35.74 31.04 18.33
C GLY A 9 -35.41 31.77 19.65
N HIS A 10 -34.64 32.82 19.54
CA HIS A 10 -34.39 33.89 20.50
C HIS A 10 -33.06 33.88 21.29
N GLY A 11 -32.17 34.78 20.91
CA GLY A 11 -31.23 35.46 21.79
C GLY A 11 -31.91 36.72 22.42
N PRO A 12 -31.23 37.78 22.85
CA PRO A 12 -29.83 37.99 23.19
C PRO A 12 -29.65 38.61 24.58
N GLY A 13 -28.43 38.91 25.02
CA GLY A 13 -28.22 39.73 26.22
C GLY A 13 -26.76 40.06 26.50
N ASP A 14 -26.47 41.30 26.21
CA ASP A 14 -25.30 42.14 26.45
C ASP A 14 -24.71 42.11 27.87
N GLY A 15 -23.42 42.44 27.98
CA GLY A 15 -22.85 42.99 29.21
C GLY A 15 -21.34 42.84 29.37
N ALA A 16 -20.57 43.70 28.75
CA ALA A 16 -19.30 44.17 29.32
C ALA A 16 -19.62 45.48 30.14
N PRO A 17 -18.72 46.11 30.91
CA PRO A 17 -17.27 46.22 30.80
C PRO A 17 -16.45 46.44 32.11
N ASN A 18 -15.11 46.65 31.94
CA ASN A 18 -14.18 47.48 32.74
C ASN A 18 -13.70 46.97 34.11
N GLY A 19 -12.42 47.05 34.44
CA GLY A 19 -11.45 48.04 34.34
C GLY A 19 -10.17 47.72 35.11
N SER A 20 -9.10 48.25 34.62
CA SER A 20 -7.97 49.00 35.17
C SER A 20 -7.06 48.33 36.22
N ALA A 21 -5.79 48.15 35.87
CA ALA A 21 -4.67 49.09 35.97
C ALA A 21 -3.93 49.06 37.33
N GLY A 22 -2.62 49.11 37.26
CA GLY A 22 -1.67 49.52 38.30
C GLY A 22 -0.54 48.52 38.45
N ASP A 23 0.54 48.70 37.82
CA ASP A 23 1.72 49.57 38.04
C ASP A 23 2.70 48.97 39.08
N ASP A 24 3.86 48.68 38.55
CA ASP A 24 5.19 49.25 38.84
C ASP A 24 5.91 48.89 40.16
N THR A 25 7.09 48.45 40.06
CA THR A 25 8.38 49.02 40.50
C THR A 25 9.46 47.94 40.68
N THR A 26 10.48 48.03 39.87
CA THR A 26 11.93 48.33 40.13
C THR A 26 12.53 47.78 41.46
N ALA A 27 13.65 47.14 41.48
CA ALA A 27 15.00 47.59 41.30
C ALA A 27 16.02 46.59 41.81
N THR A 28 17.10 46.43 41.08
CA THR A 28 18.52 46.56 41.37
C THR A 28 19.24 45.78 42.51
N GLY A 29 20.37 45.28 42.11
CA GLY A 29 21.62 45.32 42.85
C GLY A 29 22.33 43.97 43.03
N ALA A 30 23.32 43.69 42.27
CA ALA A 30 24.76 43.95 42.35
C ALA A 30 25.57 42.93 43.18
N ALA A 31 26.46 42.27 42.47
CA ALA A 31 27.90 42.15 42.63
C ALA A 31 28.55 41.46 43.87
N GLY A 32 29.53 40.67 43.58
CA GLY A 32 30.71 40.46 44.41
C GLY A 32 31.15 39.01 44.58
N THR A 33 32.08 38.60 43.88
CA THR A 33 33.54 38.43 43.98
C THR A 33 34.08 37.17 44.65
N THR A 34 34.89 36.46 43.86
CA THR A 34 36.21 35.83 44.16
C THR A 34 36.38 34.83 45.30
N GLY A 35 37.04 33.69 44.96
CA GLY A 35 37.76 32.90 45.89
C GLY A 35 38.24 31.57 45.34
N SER A 36 39.53 31.50 45.09
CA SER A 36 40.39 30.47 44.54
C SER A 36 40.77 29.37 45.55
N ASN A 37 41.34 28.28 44.97
CA ASN A 37 42.23 27.24 45.56
C ASN A 37 41.51 26.05 46.17
N GLY A 38 41.92 24.80 45.94
CA GLY A 38 43.14 24.16 45.53
C GLY A 38 43.02 22.65 45.73
N ALA A 39 43.67 21.96 44.90
CA ALA A 39 44.33 20.64 44.97
C ALA A 39 43.84 19.53 45.92
N GLY A 40 43.70 18.33 45.37
CA GLY A 40 43.71 17.06 46.13
C GLY A 40 43.42 15.86 45.21
N ALA A 41 44.46 15.31 44.60
CA ALA A 41 44.43 14.06 43.86
C ALA A 41 44.33 12.85 44.81
N SER A 42 43.44 11.89 44.52
CA SER A 42 43.68 10.49 44.82
C SER A 42 42.98 9.60 43.82
N GLY A 43 43.77 9.01 42.89
CA GLY A 43 43.33 8.03 41.95
C GLY A 43 43.04 6.69 42.60
N GLY A 44 41.88 6.13 42.29
CA GLY A 44 41.60 4.71 42.41
C GLY A 44 41.49 4.11 41.02
N PRO A 45 41.94 2.86 40.78
CA PRO A 45 41.86 2.25 39.45
C PRO A 45 40.40 1.99 39.08
N GLY A 46 39.96 2.56 37.93
CA GLY A 46 38.71 2.24 37.31
C GLY A 46 38.69 0.80 36.78
N PRO A 47 37.50 0.20 36.60
CA PRO A 47 37.41 -1.16 36.09
C PRO A 47 38.00 -1.23 34.67
N ALA A 48 38.78 -2.32 34.45
CA ALA A 48 39.42 -2.61 33.18
C ALA A 48 38.38 -2.66 32.07
N GLY A 49 38.59 -1.83 31.05
CA GLY A 49 37.77 -1.84 29.85
C GLY A 49 37.89 -3.17 29.10
N ASP A 50 36.77 -3.63 28.59
CA ASP A 50 36.64 -4.81 27.77
C ASP A 50 37.54 -4.66 26.51
N PRO A 51 38.51 -5.55 26.26
CA PRO A 51 39.43 -5.44 25.10
C PRO A 51 38.79 -5.70 23.75
N CYS A 52 37.49 -6.03 23.67
CA CYS A 52 36.73 -6.23 22.44
C CYS A 52 35.87 -5.04 22.01
N ALA A 53 35.81 -3.97 22.77
CA ALA A 53 35.10 -2.76 22.36
C ALA A 53 35.97 -1.99 21.36
N GLY A 54 35.72 -2.11 20.07
CA GLY A 54 36.22 -1.20 19.04
C GLY A 54 35.82 0.25 19.36
N PRO A 55 36.48 1.26 18.75
CA PRO A 55 36.19 2.66 19.05
C PRO A 55 34.69 2.91 18.86
N ALA A 56 34.02 3.41 19.91
CA ALA A 56 32.61 3.75 19.87
C ALA A 56 32.38 4.71 18.71
N ARG A 57 31.68 4.27 17.66
CA ARG A 57 31.26 5.14 16.54
C ARG A 57 30.30 6.16 17.11
N ASP A 58 30.64 7.43 17.01
CA ASP A 58 29.81 8.50 17.53
C ASP A 58 28.41 8.53 16.86
N LEU A 59 28.32 8.18 15.57
CA LEU A 59 27.08 8.11 14.80
C LEU A 59 27.15 7.00 13.74
N TRP A 60 26.01 6.29 13.55
CA TRP A 60 25.78 5.40 12.42
C TRP A 60 25.17 6.18 11.25
N THR A 61 25.43 5.78 10.03
CA THR A 61 24.71 6.31 8.87
C THR A 61 23.31 5.70 8.79
N VAL A 62 22.41 6.35 8.05
CA VAL A 62 21.09 5.83 7.75
C VAL A 62 21.17 4.49 7.00
N ASP A 63 22.09 4.41 6.04
CA ASP A 63 22.26 3.25 5.17
C ASP A 63 22.86 2.05 5.91
N GLU A 64 23.83 2.27 6.80
CA GLU A 64 24.39 1.21 7.66
C GLU A 64 23.32 0.62 8.59
N HIS A 65 22.48 1.47 9.21
CA HIS A 65 21.41 1.00 10.08
C HIS A 65 20.34 0.22 9.32
N LEU A 66 19.94 0.70 8.14
CA LEU A 66 19.00 -0.03 7.29
C LEU A 66 19.57 -1.38 6.83
N ALA A 67 20.84 -1.40 6.40
CA ALA A 67 21.50 -2.63 5.98
C ALA A 67 21.56 -3.67 7.11
N ASP A 68 21.85 -3.23 8.34
CA ASP A 68 21.90 -4.10 9.52
C ASP A 68 20.52 -4.70 9.84
N ILE A 69 19.46 -3.88 9.80
CA ILE A 69 18.08 -4.35 9.95
C ILE A 69 17.75 -5.41 8.88
N LEU A 70 18.00 -5.11 7.62
CA LEU A 70 17.64 -6.01 6.52
C LEU A 70 18.45 -7.31 6.53
N ALA A 71 19.71 -7.26 6.98
CA ALA A 71 20.55 -8.45 7.11
C ALA A 71 20.06 -9.43 8.21
N ALA A 72 19.37 -8.92 9.21
CA ALA A 72 18.81 -9.73 10.30
C ALA A 72 17.42 -10.32 9.95
N LEU A 73 16.78 -9.88 8.87
CA LEU A 73 15.44 -10.31 8.50
C LEU A 73 15.44 -11.33 7.38
N SER A 74 14.54 -12.29 7.47
CA SER A 74 14.22 -13.23 6.42
C SER A 74 12.72 -13.17 6.10
N PRO A 75 12.31 -13.49 4.87
CA PRO A 75 10.90 -13.62 4.55
C PRO A 75 10.19 -14.59 5.49
N LEU A 76 8.95 -14.29 5.85
CA LEU A 76 8.11 -15.19 6.65
C LEU A 76 7.94 -16.54 5.95
N GLU A 77 7.83 -17.60 6.73
CA GLU A 77 7.62 -18.95 6.21
C GLU A 77 6.41 -19.01 5.29
N PRO A 78 6.54 -19.61 4.11
CA PRO A 78 5.45 -19.71 3.16
C PRO A 78 4.29 -20.55 3.67
N ILE A 79 3.08 -20.07 3.46
CA ILE A 79 1.83 -20.78 3.80
C ILE A 79 0.95 -20.95 2.57
N GLU A 80 0.06 -21.94 2.60
CA GLU A 80 -0.97 -22.13 1.57
C GLU A 80 -2.25 -21.41 1.97
N LEU A 81 -2.74 -20.49 1.13
CA LEU A 81 -3.96 -19.74 1.35
C LEU A 81 -4.99 -19.97 0.25
N GLN A 82 -6.28 -19.83 0.59
CA GLN A 82 -7.35 -19.66 -0.39
C GLN A 82 -7.19 -18.31 -1.10
N LEU A 83 -7.64 -18.19 -2.35
CA LEU A 83 -7.52 -16.96 -3.11
C LEU A 83 -8.08 -15.71 -2.41
N PRO A 84 -9.26 -15.75 -1.74
CA PRO A 84 -9.79 -14.57 -1.05
C PRO A 84 -8.86 -14.04 0.05
N ASP A 85 -8.09 -14.94 0.69
CA ASP A 85 -7.20 -14.59 1.80
C ASP A 85 -5.79 -14.22 1.33
N ALA A 86 -5.47 -14.46 0.05
CA ALA A 86 -4.14 -14.25 -0.51
C ALA A 86 -3.88 -12.82 -1.00
N GLN A 87 -4.85 -11.92 -0.93
CA GLN A 87 -4.66 -10.53 -1.35
C GLN A 87 -3.57 -9.83 -0.54
N GLY A 88 -2.63 -9.21 -1.24
CA GLY A 88 -1.49 -8.52 -0.63
C GLY A 88 -0.38 -9.45 -0.14
N CYS A 89 -0.49 -10.75 -0.36
CA CYS A 89 0.59 -11.73 -0.15
C CYS A 89 1.48 -11.83 -1.39
N VAL A 90 2.64 -12.48 -1.25
CA VAL A 90 3.63 -12.63 -2.33
C VAL A 90 3.78 -14.09 -2.71
N LEU A 91 3.62 -14.42 -3.99
CA LEU A 91 3.80 -15.78 -4.51
C LEU A 91 5.23 -16.28 -4.26
N VAL A 92 5.36 -17.55 -3.83
CA VAL A 92 6.68 -18.18 -3.64
C VAL A 92 7.04 -19.15 -4.76
N GLU A 93 6.12 -19.40 -5.67
CA GLU A 93 6.31 -20.35 -6.77
C GLU A 93 5.78 -19.78 -8.09
N ASP A 94 6.34 -20.24 -9.21
CA ASP A 94 5.80 -19.95 -10.53
C ASP A 94 4.47 -20.66 -10.73
N VAL A 95 3.47 -19.93 -11.20
CA VAL A 95 2.16 -20.50 -11.55
C VAL A 95 2.04 -20.59 -13.05
N THR A 96 1.93 -21.82 -13.55
CA THR A 96 1.68 -22.11 -14.97
C THR A 96 0.19 -22.28 -15.24
N VAL A 97 -0.23 -21.96 -16.45
CA VAL A 97 -1.61 -22.09 -16.93
C VAL A 97 -1.95 -23.56 -17.20
N PRO A 98 -2.87 -24.19 -16.46
CA PRO A 98 -3.23 -25.58 -16.71
C PRO A 98 -4.16 -25.75 -17.92
N VAL A 99 -5.03 -24.79 -18.18
CA VAL A 99 -5.99 -24.77 -19.28
C VAL A 99 -5.95 -23.41 -19.94
N ALA A 100 -5.82 -23.38 -21.26
CA ALA A 100 -5.75 -22.13 -22.04
C ALA A 100 -6.92 -21.17 -21.76
N LEU A 101 -6.69 -19.88 -21.91
CA LEU A 101 -7.72 -18.84 -21.82
C LEU A 101 -7.85 -18.15 -23.19
N PRO A 102 -9.08 -18.11 -23.76
CA PRO A 102 -10.24 -18.90 -23.36
C PRO A 102 -10.01 -20.41 -23.60
N PRO A 103 -10.74 -21.31 -22.89
CA PRO A 103 -10.52 -22.75 -22.95
C PRO A 103 -11.00 -23.42 -24.27
N PHE A 104 -11.80 -22.69 -25.06
CA PHE A 104 -12.33 -23.10 -26.36
C PHE A 104 -12.51 -21.87 -27.27
N ASP A 105 -12.68 -22.12 -28.57
CA ASP A 105 -13.09 -21.08 -29.51
C ASP A 105 -14.48 -20.57 -29.14
N ASN A 106 -14.67 -19.26 -29.00
CA ASN A 106 -15.93 -18.67 -28.58
C ASN A 106 -16.27 -17.42 -29.36
N SER A 107 -17.56 -17.05 -29.33
CA SER A 107 -18.02 -15.83 -29.96
C SER A 107 -17.57 -14.57 -29.22
N SER A 108 -17.13 -13.55 -29.94
CA SER A 108 -16.86 -12.22 -29.40
C SER A 108 -18.08 -11.29 -29.45
N MET A 109 -19.16 -11.70 -30.12
CA MET A 109 -20.39 -10.91 -30.39
C MET A 109 -21.61 -11.78 -30.14
N ASP A 110 -22.73 -11.15 -29.86
CA ASP A 110 -24.05 -11.77 -29.98
C ASP A 110 -24.44 -11.79 -31.48
N GLY A 111 -24.90 -12.95 -31.95
CA GLY A 111 -25.20 -13.07 -33.36
C GLY A 111 -25.50 -14.50 -33.81
N TYR A 112 -25.02 -14.88 -34.96
CA TYR A 112 -25.27 -16.19 -35.57
C TYR A 112 -23.97 -16.83 -36.02
N ALA A 113 -23.75 -18.06 -35.53
CA ALA A 113 -22.66 -18.91 -35.95
C ALA A 113 -23.01 -19.53 -37.32
N VAL A 114 -22.15 -19.34 -38.31
CA VAL A 114 -22.40 -19.66 -39.71
C VAL A 114 -21.20 -20.32 -40.37
N ARG A 115 -21.45 -20.97 -41.52
CA ARG A 115 -20.41 -21.36 -42.45
C ARG A 115 -20.11 -20.18 -43.35
N VAL A 116 -18.86 -19.92 -43.65
CA VAL A 116 -18.44 -18.78 -44.50
C VAL A 116 -19.01 -18.88 -45.91
N ALA A 117 -19.06 -20.09 -46.47
CA ALA A 117 -19.58 -20.31 -47.83
C ALA A 117 -21.06 -19.90 -47.98
N ASP A 118 -21.86 -20.03 -46.90
CA ASP A 118 -23.30 -19.76 -46.96
C ASP A 118 -23.61 -18.25 -46.88
N VAL A 119 -22.64 -17.41 -46.51
CA VAL A 119 -22.79 -15.95 -46.38
C VAL A 119 -21.86 -15.15 -47.33
N ALA A 120 -21.03 -15.81 -48.13
CA ALA A 120 -20.01 -15.17 -48.96
C ALA A 120 -20.56 -14.15 -49.96
N GLY A 121 -21.80 -14.33 -50.43
CA GLY A 121 -22.50 -13.42 -51.36
C GLY A 121 -23.50 -12.47 -50.72
N ALA A 122 -23.58 -12.45 -49.40
CA ALA A 122 -24.58 -11.66 -48.68
C ALA A 122 -24.39 -10.16 -48.89
N SER A 123 -25.49 -9.44 -49.17
CA SER A 123 -25.53 -8.00 -49.27
C SER A 123 -26.88 -7.46 -48.80
N GLU A 124 -27.02 -6.17 -48.66
CA GLU A 124 -28.28 -5.50 -48.29
C GLU A 124 -29.37 -5.81 -49.31
N GLU A 125 -29.02 -5.89 -50.62
CA GLU A 125 -29.95 -6.17 -51.70
C GLU A 125 -30.24 -7.68 -51.87
N PHE A 126 -29.24 -8.52 -51.60
CA PHE A 126 -29.33 -9.98 -51.70
C PHE A 126 -28.86 -10.65 -50.39
N PRO A 127 -29.69 -10.61 -49.33
CA PRO A 127 -29.32 -11.23 -48.07
C PRO A 127 -29.25 -12.76 -48.17
N ALA A 128 -28.30 -13.36 -47.50
CA ALA A 128 -28.25 -14.81 -47.33
C ALA A 128 -29.32 -15.23 -46.29
N VAL A 129 -30.18 -16.19 -46.69
CA VAL A 129 -31.24 -16.70 -45.81
C VAL A 129 -30.81 -18.05 -45.25
N LEU A 130 -30.70 -18.13 -43.92
CA LEU A 130 -30.23 -19.32 -43.24
C LEU A 130 -31.30 -19.81 -42.25
N THR A 131 -31.47 -21.14 -42.17
CA THR A 131 -32.34 -21.75 -41.18
C THR A 131 -31.65 -21.78 -39.80
N VAL A 132 -32.29 -21.21 -38.80
CA VAL A 132 -31.79 -21.20 -37.41
C VAL A 132 -32.12 -22.53 -36.74
N ILE A 133 -31.08 -23.32 -36.42
CA ILE A 133 -31.22 -24.70 -35.90
C ILE A 133 -31.23 -24.80 -34.38
N GLY A 134 -30.90 -23.73 -33.68
CA GLY A 134 -30.88 -23.71 -32.22
C GLY A 134 -30.12 -22.51 -31.66
N ASP A 135 -30.03 -22.49 -30.32
CA ASP A 135 -29.38 -21.44 -29.54
C ASP A 135 -28.15 -22.01 -28.85
N VAL A 136 -27.06 -21.22 -28.83
CA VAL A 136 -25.84 -21.53 -28.10
C VAL A 136 -25.60 -20.44 -27.06
N ALA A 137 -26.00 -20.71 -25.84
CA ALA A 137 -25.76 -19.84 -24.70
C ALA A 137 -24.38 -20.10 -24.09
N ALA A 138 -23.84 -19.13 -23.37
CA ALA A 138 -22.67 -19.36 -22.55
C ALA A 138 -22.95 -20.45 -21.50
N GLY A 139 -22.06 -21.47 -21.43
CA GLY A 139 -22.27 -22.63 -20.56
C GLY A 139 -23.18 -23.73 -21.11
N ALA A 140 -23.61 -23.66 -22.36
CA ALA A 140 -24.44 -24.67 -23.01
C ALA A 140 -23.67 -26.01 -23.12
N GLY A 141 -24.34 -27.11 -22.72
CA GLY A 141 -23.77 -28.44 -22.68
C GLY A 141 -23.92 -29.25 -23.96
N GLY A 142 -24.77 -28.90 -24.90
CA GLY A 142 -24.94 -29.59 -26.18
C GLY A 142 -24.93 -28.61 -27.32
N LEU A 143 -23.99 -28.73 -28.24
CA LEU A 143 -23.87 -27.78 -29.35
C LEU A 143 -24.55 -28.36 -30.58
N PRO A 144 -25.44 -27.62 -31.29
CA PRO A 144 -25.98 -28.04 -32.58
C PRO A 144 -24.84 -28.05 -33.61
N GLU A 145 -24.86 -28.97 -34.56
CA GLU A 145 -23.93 -29.01 -35.69
C GLU A 145 -24.49 -28.15 -36.82
N VAL A 146 -23.73 -27.11 -37.24
CA VAL A 146 -24.15 -26.20 -38.30
C VAL A 146 -23.82 -26.79 -39.68
N GLY A 147 -24.87 -27.22 -40.38
CA GLY A 147 -24.78 -27.73 -41.75
C GLY A 147 -24.90 -26.62 -42.82
N PRO A 148 -24.85 -26.97 -44.14
CA PRO A 148 -25.07 -26.03 -45.24
C PRO A 148 -26.46 -25.35 -45.16
N GLY A 149 -26.48 -24.04 -45.36
CA GLY A 149 -27.71 -23.23 -45.28
C GLY A 149 -28.29 -23.05 -43.87
N GLN A 150 -27.53 -23.37 -42.83
CA GLN A 150 -27.96 -23.31 -41.46
C GLN A 150 -27.14 -22.28 -40.65
N ALA A 151 -27.73 -21.79 -39.57
CA ALA A 151 -27.08 -20.94 -38.56
C ALA A 151 -27.53 -21.36 -37.16
N ALA A 152 -26.66 -21.15 -36.18
CA ALA A 152 -27.04 -21.24 -34.77
C ALA A 152 -26.96 -19.86 -34.12
N ARG A 153 -27.99 -19.46 -33.38
CA ARG A 153 -27.88 -18.24 -32.52
C ARG A 153 -26.81 -18.45 -31.47
N ILE A 154 -25.94 -17.50 -31.34
CA ILE A 154 -24.80 -17.61 -30.41
C ILE A 154 -24.67 -16.33 -29.60
N MET A 155 -24.44 -16.49 -28.29
CA MET A 155 -24.19 -15.39 -27.39
C MET A 155 -22.69 -15.15 -27.19
N THR A 156 -22.32 -13.93 -26.87
CA THR A 156 -20.93 -13.60 -26.52
C THR A 156 -20.39 -14.54 -25.46
N GLY A 157 -19.19 -15.07 -25.69
CA GLY A 157 -18.53 -16.03 -24.79
C GLY A 157 -19.00 -17.48 -24.94
N ALA A 158 -20.04 -17.76 -25.72
CA ALA A 158 -20.51 -19.11 -26.00
C ALA A 158 -19.54 -19.86 -26.93
N PRO A 159 -19.36 -21.16 -26.76
CA PRO A 159 -18.48 -21.95 -27.62
C PRO A 159 -18.99 -21.98 -29.08
N LEU A 160 -18.05 -21.87 -30.02
CA LEU A 160 -18.36 -21.97 -31.45
C LEU A 160 -18.85 -23.41 -31.75
N PRO A 161 -20.08 -23.57 -32.30
CA PRO A 161 -20.62 -24.90 -32.56
C PRO A 161 -19.88 -25.61 -33.74
N PRO A 162 -19.85 -26.96 -33.76
CA PRO A 162 -19.28 -27.69 -34.85
C PRO A 162 -19.87 -27.31 -36.18
N GLY A 163 -19.04 -27.27 -37.21
CA GLY A 163 -19.44 -26.89 -38.58
C GLY A 163 -19.49 -25.37 -38.83
N ALA A 164 -19.59 -24.52 -37.79
CA ALA A 164 -19.48 -23.07 -37.91
C ALA A 164 -18.02 -22.62 -38.07
N GLU A 165 -17.79 -21.64 -38.96
CA GLU A 165 -16.45 -21.10 -39.26
C GLU A 165 -16.31 -19.63 -38.87
N ALA A 166 -17.43 -18.92 -38.67
CA ALA A 166 -17.48 -17.51 -38.30
C ALA A 166 -18.74 -17.20 -37.47
N VAL A 167 -18.75 -16.03 -36.86
CA VAL A 167 -19.94 -15.44 -36.26
C VAL A 167 -20.30 -14.17 -37.03
N VAL A 168 -21.56 -14.05 -37.43
CA VAL A 168 -22.13 -12.82 -37.96
C VAL A 168 -22.78 -12.07 -36.80
N PRO A 169 -22.38 -10.83 -36.51
CA PRO A 169 -23.04 -10.01 -35.47
C PRO A 169 -24.53 -9.79 -35.79
N VAL A 170 -25.35 -9.72 -34.76
CA VAL A 170 -26.79 -9.47 -34.93
C VAL A 170 -27.05 -8.20 -35.74
N GLU A 171 -26.22 -7.20 -35.65
CA GLU A 171 -26.30 -5.91 -36.35
C GLU A 171 -26.16 -6.05 -37.89
N TRP A 172 -25.68 -7.21 -38.36
CA TRP A 172 -25.58 -7.52 -39.80
C TRP A 172 -26.73 -8.43 -40.27
N THR A 173 -27.74 -8.59 -39.42
CA THR A 173 -28.86 -9.50 -39.69
C THR A 173 -30.22 -8.81 -39.41
N ASP A 174 -31.30 -9.41 -39.86
CA ASP A 174 -32.67 -9.06 -39.49
C ASP A 174 -33.05 -9.50 -38.06
N GLY A 175 -32.12 -10.07 -37.29
CA GLY A 175 -32.33 -10.59 -35.94
C GLY A 175 -33.27 -11.80 -35.87
N GLY A 176 -33.58 -12.43 -36.99
CA GLY A 176 -34.55 -13.52 -37.09
C GLY A 176 -35.99 -13.07 -37.03
N THR A 177 -36.30 -11.82 -37.46
CA THR A 177 -37.66 -11.23 -37.40
C THR A 177 -38.49 -11.51 -38.63
N GLY A 178 -37.89 -11.91 -39.76
CA GLY A 178 -38.57 -12.29 -40.99
C GLY A 178 -38.43 -11.29 -42.14
N ALA A 179 -39.19 -11.50 -43.20
CA ALA A 179 -38.90 -11.15 -44.59
C ALA A 179 -38.67 -9.68 -44.95
N ASP A 180 -39.11 -8.70 -44.19
CA ASP A 180 -39.09 -7.29 -44.60
C ASP A 180 -38.32 -6.36 -43.62
N ALA A 181 -37.61 -6.92 -42.67
CA ALA A 181 -36.81 -6.13 -41.74
C ALA A 181 -35.35 -6.07 -42.22
N GLY A 182 -34.82 -4.86 -42.38
CA GLY A 182 -33.39 -4.63 -42.58
C GLY A 182 -32.58 -5.04 -41.34
N ALA A 183 -31.27 -4.78 -41.39
CA ALA A 183 -30.36 -5.07 -40.25
C ALA A 183 -30.84 -4.40 -38.97
N THR A 184 -30.78 -5.15 -37.84
CA THR A 184 -31.27 -4.70 -36.54
C THR A 184 -30.26 -5.06 -35.45
N GLY A 185 -30.14 -4.24 -34.40
CA GLY A 185 -29.34 -4.53 -33.22
C GLY A 185 -30.02 -5.47 -32.20
N THR A 186 -31.18 -6.03 -32.52
CA THR A 186 -31.96 -6.84 -31.56
C THR A 186 -32.16 -8.26 -32.08
N MET A 187 -31.74 -9.24 -31.26
CA MET A 187 -31.94 -10.67 -31.58
C MET A 187 -33.26 -11.17 -31.01
N ARG A 188 -34.03 -11.87 -31.84
CA ARG A 188 -35.31 -12.46 -31.40
C ARG A 188 -35.01 -13.72 -30.53
N PRO A 189 -35.61 -13.85 -29.33
CA PRO A 189 -35.42 -15.04 -28.55
C PRO A 189 -36.06 -16.27 -29.17
N ALA A 190 -35.46 -17.45 -28.97
CA ALA A 190 -35.96 -18.73 -29.49
C ALA A 190 -37.40 -19.03 -29.06
N SER A 191 -37.76 -18.64 -27.85
CA SER A 191 -39.12 -18.80 -27.29
C SER A 191 -40.20 -18.01 -28.04
N ALA A 192 -39.82 -17.06 -28.88
CA ALA A 192 -40.73 -16.28 -29.70
C ALA A 192 -40.92 -16.85 -31.12
N ALA A 193 -40.22 -17.95 -31.50
CA ALA A 193 -40.43 -18.65 -32.76
C ALA A 193 -41.74 -19.45 -32.67
N PRO A 194 -42.54 -19.52 -33.76
CA PRO A 194 -43.71 -20.40 -33.83
C PRO A 194 -43.32 -21.85 -33.58
N GLU A 195 -44.23 -22.61 -32.91
CA GLU A 195 -43.98 -24.05 -32.65
C GLU A 195 -43.60 -24.78 -33.93
N GLY A 196 -42.43 -25.45 -33.90
CA GLY A 196 -41.96 -26.29 -35.02
C GLY A 196 -41.14 -25.60 -36.11
N ALA A 197 -40.94 -24.28 -36.05
CA ALA A 197 -40.01 -23.57 -36.96
C ALA A 197 -38.84 -22.99 -36.16
N ALA A 198 -37.64 -23.44 -36.43
CA ALA A 198 -36.43 -22.83 -35.87
C ALA A 198 -36.28 -21.34 -36.35
N GLY A 199 -37.12 -20.89 -37.23
CA GLY A 199 -37.09 -19.58 -37.86
C GLY A 199 -35.96 -19.48 -38.90
N GLU A 200 -35.96 -18.37 -39.63
CA GLU A 200 -34.90 -18.04 -40.57
C GLU A 200 -34.23 -16.74 -40.11
N VAL A 201 -32.95 -16.57 -40.47
CA VAL A 201 -32.24 -15.31 -40.30
C VAL A 201 -31.74 -14.83 -41.68
N ARG A 202 -31.86 -13.54 -41.95
CA ARG A 202 -31.33 -12.88 -43.11
C ARG A 202 -30.03 -12.18 -42.76
N VAL A 203 -28.95 -12.57 -43.41
CA VAL A 203 -27.62 -12.01 -43.26
C VAL A 203 -27.36 -11.02 -44.38
N HIS A 204 -27.10 -9.76 -44.07
CA HIS A 204 -26.92 -8.68 -45.01
C HIS A 204 -25.46 -8.34 -45.32
N ARG A 205 -24.50 -8.97 -44.66
CA ARG A 205 -23.06 -8.78 -44.91
C ARG A 205 -22.32 -10.11 -44.83
N PRO A 206 -21.31 -10.31 -45.69
CA PRO A 206 -20.49 -11.51 -45.61
C PRO A 206 -19.61 -11.49 -44.36
N ALA A 207 -19.24 -12.66 -43.88
CA ALA A 207 -18.24 -12.85 -42.83
C ALA A 207 -17.07 -13.63 -43.40
N GLU A 208 -15.87 -13.21 -43.06
CA GLU A 208 -14.64 -13.97 -43.34
C GLU A 208 -14.45 -15.11 -42.34
N ALA A 209 -13.60 -16.08 -42.70
CA ALA A 209 -13.25 -17.18 -41.79
C ALA A 209 -12.69 -16.63 -40.48
N ARG A 210 -13.17 -17.17 -39.37
CA ARG A 210 -12.82 -16.75 -38.01
C ARG A 210 -13.28 -15.34 -37.62
N ALA A 211 -14.11 -14.68 -38.43
CA ALA A 211 -14.69 -13.37 -38.05
C ALA A 211 -15.47 -13.51 -36.74
N HIS A 212 -15.23 -12.60 -35.81
CA HIS A 212 -15.84 -12.54 -34.48
C HIS A 212 -15.70 -13.82 -33.64
N VAL A 213 -14.65 -14.61 -33.86
CA VAL A 213 -14.31 -15.79 -33.09
C VAL A 213 -13.01 -15.52 -32.29
N ARG A 214 -13.10 -15.57 -30.97
CA ARG A 214 -11.91 -15.60 -30.10
C ARG A 214 -11.37 -17.01 -30.07
N ALA A 215 -10.13 -17.16 -30.53
CA ALA A 215 -9.49 -18.46 -30.55
C ALA A 215 -9.17 -18.96 -29.14
N ARG A 216 -9.25 -20.27 -28.95
CA ARG A 216 -8.71 -20.94 -27.74
C ARG A 216 -7.27 -20.50 -27.50
N GLY A 217 -6.98 -20.05 -26.27
CA GLY A 217 -5.64 -19.61 -25.89
C GLY A 217 -5.18 -18.30 -26.52
N SER A 218 -6.11 -17.48 -27.03
CA SER A 218 -5.75 -16.16 -27.58
C SER A 218 -5.28 -15.15 -26.54
N ASP A 219 -5.58 -15.37 -25.26
CA ASP A 219 -5.07 -14.61 -24.13
C ASP A 219 -3.80 -15.26 -23.59
N VAL A 220 -3.90 -16.50 -23.10
CA VAL A 220 -2.77 -17.26 -22.61
C VAL A 220 -2.95 -18.76 -22.91
N LYS A 221 -1.86 -19.44 -23.31
CA LYS A 221 -1.89 -20.85 -23.67
C LYS A 221 -1.62 -21.74 -22.47
N ALA A 222 -2.11 -22.99 -22.54
CA ALA A 222 -1.77 -24.01 -21.57
C ALA A 222 -0.24 -24.25 -21.53
N GLY A 223 0.34 -24.33 -20.33
CA GLY A 223 1.78 -24.48 -20.10
C GLY A 223 2.56 -23.17 -20.05
N GLU A 224 2.01 -22.05 -20.46
CA GLU A 224 2.66 -20.74 -20.32
C GLU A 224 2.68 -20.30 -18.84
N LEU A 225 3.65 -19.45 -18.49
CA LEU A 225 3.75 -18.82 -17.17
C LEU A 225 2.61 -17.81 -17.02
N ALA A 226 1.75 -18.02 -16.02
CA ALA A 226 0.70 -17.09 -15.64
C ALA A 226 1.25 -15.96 -14.74
N LEU A 227 1.92 -16.36 -13.65
CA LEU A 227 2.51 -15.44 -12.68
C LEU A 227 3.83 -16.04 -12.17
N ALA A 228 4.86 -15.22 -12.09
CA ALA A 228 6.16 -15.62 -11.55
C ALA A 228 6.18 -15.59 -10.01
N ALA A 229 7.05 -16.38 -9.42
CA ALA A 229 7.42 -16.28 -8.02
C ALA A 229 7.83 -14.83 -7.68
N GLY A 230 7.51 -14.37 -6.47
CA GLY A 230 7.73 -13.00 -6.01
C GLY A 230 6.67 -12.01 -6.51
N THR A 231 5.64 -12.44 -7.23
CA THR A 231 4.53 -11.54 -7.63
C THR A 231 3.68 -11.18 -6.42
N LEU A 232 3.48 -9.87 -6.19
CA LEU A 232 2.50 -9.35 -5.22
C LEU A 232 1.09 -9.57 -5.76
N LEU A 233 0.24 -10.24 -4.98
CA LEU A 233 -1.12 -10.60 -5.39
C LEU A 233 -2.10 -9.44 -5.16
N GLY A 234 -2.36 -8.69 -6.22
CA GLY A 234 -3.44 -7.71 -6.28
C GLY A 234 -4.70 -8.27 -6.95
N PRO A 235 -5.75 -7.45 -7.12
CA PRO A 235 -7.01 -7.88 -7.71
C PRO A 235 -6.87 -8.53 -9.11
N PRO A 236 -6.07 -7.98 -10.06
CA PRO A 236 -5.90 -8.62 -11.37
C PRO A 236 -5.23 -9.99 -11.31
N GLN A 237 -4.23 -10.17 -10.43
CA GLN A 237 -3.52 -11.43 -10.24
C GLN A 237 -4.44 -12.50 -9.66
N LEU A 238 -5.26 -12.15 -8.67
CA LEU A 238 -6.28 -13.04 -8.11
C LEU A 238 -7.32 -13.43 -9.17
N GLY A 239 -7.74 -12.48 -10.01
CA GLY A 239 -8.65 -12.71 -11.12
C GLY A 239 -8.08 -13.73 -12.12
N LEU A 240 -6.81 -13.58 -12.50
CA LEU A 240 -6.12 -14.51 -13.39
C LEU A 240 -6.01 -15.92 -12.76
N LEU A 241 -5.58 -16.01 -11.49
CA LEU A 241 -5.51 -17.27 -10.77
C LEU A 241 -6.85 -18.01 -10.74
N ALA A 242 -7.94 -17.28 -10.46
CA ALA A 242 -9.29 -17.81 -10.49
C ALA A 242 -9.70 -18.28 -11.89
N ALA A 243 -9.38 -17.49 -12.94
CA ALA A 243 -9.72 -17.80 -14.33
C ALA A 243 -9.01 -19.06 -14.84
N ILE A 244 -7.78 -19.35 -14.36
CA ILE A 244 -7.04 -20.58 -14.68
C ILE A 244 -7.38 -21.75 -13.75
N GLY A 245 -8.35 -21.58 -12.83
CA GLY A 245 -8.85 -22.65 -11.96
C GLY A 245 -8.01 -22.90 -10.70
N ARG A 246 -7.10 -22.00 -10.34
CA ARG A 246 -6.34 -22.09 -9.08
C ARG A 246 -7.20 -21.61 -7.93
N GLY A 247 -7.56 -22.45 -7.00
CA GLY A 247 -8.32 -22.09 -5.79
C GLY A 247 -7.44 -21.77 -4.59
N ARG A 248 -6.17 -22.20 -4.62
CA ARG A 248 -5.17 -22.03 -3.57
C ARG A 248 -3.83 -21.66 -4.14
N VAL A 249 -3.03 -20.92 -3.36
CA VAL A 249 -1.68 -20.49 -3.71
C VAL A 249 -0.76 -20.57 -2.51
N ARG A 250 0.52 -20.85 -2.76
CA ARG A 250 1.57 -20.80 -1.74
C ARG A 250 2.22 -19.43 -1.76
N VAL A 251 2.22 -18.75 -0.62
CA VAL A 251 2.63 -17.35 -0.51
C VAL A 251 3.45 -17.08 0.75
N HIS A 252 4.30 -16.04 0.74
CA HIS A 252 4.71 -15.35 1.95
C HIS A 252 3.51 -14.55 2.45
N PRO A 253 3.06 -14.74 3.70
CA PRO A 253 1.92 -14.02 4.25
C PRO A 253 2.26 -12.57 4.52
N ARG A 254 1.23 -11.76 4.73
CA ARG A 254 1.37 -10.39 5.22
C ARG A 254 1.84 -10.43 6.68
N PRO A 255 2.93 -9.75 7.06
CA PRO A 255 3.43 -9.77 8.43
C PRO A 255 2.45 -9.09 9.40
N ARG A 256 2.34 -9.65 10.60
CA ARG A 256 1.57 -9.11 11.71
C ARG A 256 2.46 -8.12 12.46
N VAL A 257 2.18 -6.83 12.27
CA VAL A 257 2.95 -5.73 12.90
C VAL A 257 2.18 -5.18 14.09
N VAL A 258 2.79 -5.25 15.27
CA VAL A 258 2.24 -4.65 16.47
C VAL A 258 2.91 -3.32 16.76
N VAL A 259 2.11 -2.26 16.94
CA VAL A 259 2.57 -0.91 17.25
C VAL A 259 2.19 -0.54 18.68
N LEU A 260 3.20 -0.20 19.50
CA LEU A 260 3.03 0.27 20.86
C LEU A 260 3.54 1.71 21.00
N SER A 261 2.77 2.56 21.68
CA SER A 261 3.24 3.87 22.14
C SER A 261 3.56 3.79 23.64
N THR A 262 4.63 4.46 24.07
CA THR A 262 5.00 4.60 25.47
C THR A 262 4.99 6.07 25.88
N GLY A 263 4.46 6.36 27.04
CA GLY A 263 4.38 7.71 27.61
C GLY A 263 3.19 7.86 28.54
N SER A 264 3.44 8.24 29.78
CA SER A 264 2.38 8.52 30.77
C SER A 264 1.58 9.77 30.45
N GLU A 265 2.11 10.63 29.56
CA GLU A 265 1.44 11.81 29.03
C GLU A 265 0.39 11.49 27.95
N LEU A 266 0.36 10.24 27.44
CA LEU A 266 -0.48 9.88 26.30
C LEU A 266 -1.91 9.54 26.72
N ALA A 267 -2.87 10.23 26.14
CA ALA A 267 -4.30 9.93 26.23
C ALA A 267 -4.84 9.39 24.90
N GLN A 268 -5.92 8.60 24.98
CA GLN A 268 -6.59 8.10 23.78
C GLN A 268 -7.38 9.24 23.08
N PRO A 269 -7.35 9.34 21.76
CA PRO A 269 -8.20 10.26 21.02
C PRO A 269 -9.69 10.01 21.34
N GLY A 270 -10.41 11.10 21.65
CA GLY A 270 -11.82 11.07 22.06
C GLY A 270 -12.04 11.15 23.58
N GLU A 271 -11.00 10.98 24.38
CA GLU A 271 -11.05 11.18 25.82
C GLU A 271 -10.66 12.62 26.19
N PRO A 272 -11.18 13.20 27.30
CA PRO A 272 -10.74 14.50 27.76
C PRO A 272 -9.26 14.47 28.16
N LEU A 273 -8.49 15.49 27.81
CA LEU A 273 -7.10 15.62 28.26
C LEU A 273 -7.04 16.10 29.71
N ALA A 274 -6.25 15.40 30.53
CA ALA A 274 -5.82 15.93 31.82
C ALA A 274 -4.67 16.95 31.63
N GLU A 275 -4.33 17.68 32.65
CA GLU A 275 -3.23 18.64 32.63
C GLU A 275 -1.90 17.93 32.32
N GLY A 276 -1.18 18.42 31.32
CA GLY A 276 0.08 17.85 30.85
C GLY A 276 -0.05 16.68 29.88
N GLN A 277 -1.26 16.22 29.55
CA GLN A 277 -1.48 15.15 28.58
C GLN A 277 -1.56 15.65 27.15
N ILE A 278 -1.19 14.75 26.24
CA ILE A 278 -1.35 14.91 24.78
C ILE A 278 -2.01 13.65 24.21
N TYR A 279 -2.61 13.75 23.02
CA TYR A 279 -3.17 12.55 22.36
C TYR A 279 -2.07 11.69 21.72
N ASP A 280 -2.22 10.37 21.85
CA ASP A 280 -1.40 9.40 21.09
C ASP A 280 -1.70 9.49 19.60
N SER A 281 -0.90 10.23 18.87
CA SER A 281 -0.98 10.33 17.41
C SER A 281 -0.09 9.32 16.70
N ASN A 282 1.01 8.90 17.34
CA ASN A 282 2.02 8.05 16.74
C ASN A 282 1.50 6.66 16.44
N SER A 283 0.87 5.98 17.42
CA SER A 283 0.38 4.63 17.18
C SER A 283 -0.66 4.56 16.06
N PHE A 284 -1.49 5.60 15.90
CA PHE A 284 -2.45 5.68 14.80
C PHE A 284 -1.77 5.84 13.46
N ALA A 285 -0.82 6.79 13.35
CA ALA A 285 -0.10 7.06 12.11
C ALA A 285 0.74 5.84 11.68
N LEU A 286 1.49 5.25 12.61
CA LEU A 286 2.37 4.10 12.33
C LEU A 286 1.57 2.83 12.00
N ALA A 287 0.45 2.58 12.68
CA ALA A 287 -0.41 1.45 12.38
C ALA A 287 -1.08 1.60 11.00
N ALA A 288 -1.44 2.82 10.60
CA ALA A 288 -1.92 3.11 9.25
C ALA A 288 -0.81 2.90 8.21
N ALA A 289 0.39 3.42 8.47
CA ALA A 289 1.55 3.27 7.60
C ALA A 289 1.97 1.78 7.43
N ALA A 290 1.85 0.97 8.49
CA ALA A 290 2.11 -0.47 8.43
C ALA A 290 1.12 -1.20 7.51
N ARG A 291 -0.18 -0.85 7.57
CA ARG A 291 -1.19 -1.36 6.62
C ARG A 291 -0.89 -0.96 5.18
N ASP A 292 -0.51 0.29 4.98
CA ASP A 292 -0.11 0.81 3.67
C ASP A 292 1.17 0.13 3.13
N ALA A 293 2.08 -0.27 4.02
CA ALA A 293 3.26 -1.07 3.67
C ALA A 293 2.95 -2.54 3.31
N GLY A 294 1.71 -3.00 3.55
CA GLY A 294 1.25 -4.36 3.25
C GLY A 294 1.02 -5.25 4.48
N ALA A 295 1.30 -4.79 5.69
CA ALA A 295 1.17 -5.58 6.91
C ALA A 295 -0.29 -5.72 7.40
N LEU A 296 -0.52 -6.70 8.27
CA LEU A 296 -1.64 -6.74 9.18
C LEU A 296 -1.23 -6.01 10.46
N SER A 297 -1.79 -4.83 10.70
CA SER A 297 -1.35 -3.97 11.79
C SER A 297 -2.29 -4.01 12.98
N PHE A 298 -1.72 -4.19 14.17
CA PHE A 298 -2.40 -4.18 15.46
C PHE A 298 -1.83 -3.03 16.30
N ARG A 299 -2.71 -2.23 16.87
CA ARG A 299 -2.33 -1.15 17.76
C ARG A 299 -2.61 -1.57 19.21
N VAL A 300 -1.60 -1.47 20.04
CA VAL A 300 -1.73 -1.56 21.49
C VAL A 300 -1.82 -0.13 22.04
N GLY A 301 -2.69 0.12 22.99
CA GLY A 301 -2.83 1.45 23.60
C GLY A 301 -1.52 1.94 24.23
N ALA A 302 -1.52 3.18 24.71
CA ALA A 302 -0.37 3.74 25.39
C ALA A 302 -0.04 2.88 26.62
N VAL A 303 1.23 2.46 26.69
CA VAL A 303 1.77 1.69 27.83
C VAL A 303 2.38 2.69 28.83
N ALA A 304 2.20 2.42 30.11
CA ALA A 304 2.79 3.24 31.17
C ALA A 304 4.31 3.33 31.00
N ASP A 305 4.86 4.47 31.45
CA ASP A 305 6.28 4.79 31.29
C ASP A 305 7.11 4.16 32.43
N ASP A 306 6.98 2.82 32.57
CA ASP A 306 7.79 2.00 33.44
C ASP A 306 8.24 0.70 32.75
N ALA A 307 9.42 0.22 33.10
CA ALA A 307 10.10 -0.88 32.40
C ALA A 307 9.34 -2.23 32.53
N GLU A 308 8.69 -2.48 33.67
CA GLU A 308 7.96 -3.72 33.93
C GLU A 308 6.69 -3.79 33.09
N SER A 309 5.89 -2.72 33.08
CA SER A 309 4.66 -2.61 32.25
C SER A 309 4.96 -2.72 30.76
N LEU A 310 6.06 -2.09 30.30
CA LEU A 310 6.46 -2.17 28.90
C LEU A 310 6.91 -3.58 28.51
N ARG A 311 7.72 -4.22 29.34
CA ARG A 311 8.18 -5.60 29.11
C ARG A 311 6.98 -6.55 29.04
N ALA A 312 6.08 -6.49 30.01
CA ALA A 312 4.87 -7.31 30.03
C ALA A 312 4.00 -7.07 28.77
N ALA A 313 3.83 -5.80 28.38
CA ALA A 313 3.08 -5.47 27.17
C ALA A 313 3.73 -6.03 25.89
N ILE A 314 5.05 -6.03 25.80
CA ILE A 314 5.79 -6.62 24.68
C ILE A 314 5.66 -8.14 24.69
N GLU A 315 5.89 -8.80 25.83
CA GLU A 315 5.78 -10.26 25.97
C GLU A 315 4.40 -10.78 25.57
N ASP A 316 3.33 -10.08 25.96
CA ASP A 316 1.94 -10.41 25.52
C ASP A 316 1.76 -10.36 24.00
N GLN A 317 2.57 -9.58 23.28
CA GLN A 317 2.45 -9.44 21.83
C GLN A 317 3.31 -10.45 21.05
N LEU A 318 4.35 -11.03 21.64
CA LEU A 318 5.25 -11.98 20.99
C LEU A 318 4.50 -13.17 20.36
N VAL A 319 3.44 -13.64 21.02
CA VAL A 319 2.58 -14.73 20.54
C VAL A 319 1.99 -14.50 19.14
N ARG A 320 1.81 -13.23 18.77
CA ARG A 320 1.12 -12.88 17.51
C ARG A 320 1.91 -11.96 16.58
N ALA A 321 3.01 -11.37 17.03
CA ALA A 321 3.77 -10.40 16.25
C ALA A 321 4.83 -11.08 15.39
N ASP A 322 4.90 -10.69 14.13
CA ASP A 322 6.03 -10.97 13.24
C ASP A 322 7.02 -9.79 13.23
N LEU A 323 6.59 -8.63 13.75
CA LEU A 323 7.37 -7.42 13.94
C LEU A 323 6.73 -6.55 15.02
N ILE A 324 7.53 -6.07 15.97
CA ILE A 324 7.09 -5.10 16.98
C ILE A 324 7.72 -3.73 16.69
N VAL A 325 6.90 -2.69 16.76
CA VAL A 325 7.32 -1.29 16.62
C VAL A 325 6.92 -0.54 17.87
N THR A 326 7.90 -0.01 18.60
CA THR A 326 7.65 0.90 19.73
C THR A 326 7.92 2.34 19.33
N THR A 327 7.21 3.31 19.91
CA THR A 327 7.43 4.75 19.71
C THR A 327 7.37 5.47 21.04
N GLY A 328 8.40 6.26 21.34
CA GLY A 328 8.65 6.88 22.63
C GLY A 328 9.79 6.20 23.38
N GLY A 329 10.27 6.79 24.48
CA GLY A 329 11.23 6.23 25.42
C GLY A 329 12.63 5.88 24.88
N VAL A 330 13.08 6.44 23.74
CA VAL A 330 14.40 6.17 23.13
C VAL A 330 15.31 7.40 23.08
N SER A 331 14.96 8.48 23.78
CA SER A 331 15.76 9.71 23.82
C SER A 331 16.94 9.59 24.80
N VAL A 332 17.78 10.63 24.90
CA VAL A 332 18.88 10.71 25.88
C VAL A 332 18.44 11.22 27.26
N GLY A 333 17.15 11.20 27.54
CA GLY A 333 16.57 11.64 28.81
C GLY A 333 16.81 10.65 29.95
N ALA A 334 16.69 11.12 31.18
CA ALA A 334 16.90 10.31 32.40
C ALA A 334 15.77 9.27 32.61
N TYR A 335 14.75 9.22 31.74
CA TYR A 335 13.57 8.37 31.86
C TYR A 335 13.33 7.56 30.58
N ASP A 336 14.39 7.01 29.97
CA ASP A 336 14.26 6.22 28.73
C ASP A 336 13.88 4.76 29.05
N VAL A 337 12.61 4.59 29.39
CA VAL A 337 12.04 3.33 29.86
C VAL A 337 12.18 2.20 28.83
N VAL A 338 12.01 2.51 27.53
CA VAL A 338 12.19 1.51 26.46
C VAL A 338 13.62 1.01 26.43
N LYS A 339 14.57 1.90 26.59
CA LYS A 339 15.99 1.54 26.65
C LYS A 339 16.31 0.69 27.89
N GLU A 340 15.80 1.08 29.05
CA GLU A 340 15.99 0.31 30.31
C GLU A 340 15.35 -1.08 30.19
N ALA A 341 14.11 -1.16 29.70
CA ALA A 341 13.38 -2.42 29.59
C ALA A 341 14.04 -3.42 28.63
N LEU A 342 14.64 -2.95 27.53
CA LEU A 342 15.12 -3.80 26.43
C LEU A 342 16.65 -3.94 26.36
N THR A 343 17.42 -3.17 27.15
CA THR A 343 18.89 -3.30 27.19
C THR A 343 19.33 -4.29 28.28
N ALA A 344 18.50 -4.53 29.29
CA ALA A 344 18.86 -5.38 30.46
C ALA A 344 19.23 -6.81 30.03
N ASP A 345 18.62 -7.33 28.98
CA ASP A 345 18.86 -8.67 28.45
C ASP A 345 19.74 -8.68 27.18
N GLY A 346 20.24 -7.51 26.75
CA GLY A 346 21.11 -7.36 25.56
C GLY A 346 20.45 -7.61 24.22
N GLU A 347 19.11 -7.67 24.19
CA GLU A 347 18.34 -8.03 23.00
C GLU A 347 18.17 -6.90 21.98
N VAL A 348 18.24 -5.63 22.41
CA VAL A 348 18.04 -4.45 21.54
C VAL A 348 19.23 -3.51 21.64
N ASP A 349 19.79 -3.18 20.51
CA ASP A 349 20.88 -2.21 20.37
C ASP A 349 20.32 -0.81 20.06
N PHE A 350 20.66 0.18 20.92
CA PHE A 350 20.24 1.57 20.78
C PHE A 350 21.35 2.41 20.17
N ARG A 351 21.06 3.00 19.01
CA ARG A 351 22.03 3.71 18.17
C ARG A 351 21.66 5.16 17.99
N ARG A 352 22.68 5.96 17.68
CA ARG A 352 22.52 7.36 17.29
C ARG A 352 22.89 7.50 15.82
N LEU A 353 21.92 7.93 14.99
CA LEU A 353 22.12 8.05 13.55
C LEU A 353 22.50 9.46 13.12
N ALA A 354 23.29 9.56 12.06
CA ALA A 354 23.62 10.81 11.36
C ALA A 354 22.43 11.29 10.51
N MET A 355 21.27 11.51 11.16
CA MET A 355 20.03 11.95 10.49
C MET A 355 19.31 13.03 11.29
N GLN A 356 18.42 13.75 10.62
CA GLN A 356 17.48 14.70 11.21
C GLN A 356 16.18 14.76 10.39
N PRO A 357 15.00 14.58 11.03
CA PRO A 357 14.80 14.15 12.42
C PRO A 357 15.07 12.66 12.62
N GLY A 358 15.01 12.14 13.86
CA GLY A 358 15.04 10.70 14.12
C GLY A 358 16.40 10.14 14.53
N LYS A 359 17.27 10.95 15.15
CA LYS A 359 18.62 10.55 15.57
C LYS A 359 18.69 9.27 16.43
N PRO A 360 17.91 9.12 17.54
CA PRO A 360 17.91 7.88 18.34
C PRO A 360 17.05 6.82 17.66
N GLN A 361 17.56 5.59 17.57
CA GLN A 361 16.89 4.41 17.05
C GLN A 361 17.27 3.19 17.88
N GLY A 362 16.35 2.20 17.97
CA GLY A 362 16.65 0.90 18.53
C GLY A 362 16.26 -0.20 17.54
N PHE A 363 17.09 -1.24 17.49
CA PHE A 363 16.80 -2.45 16.72
C PHE A 363 17.36 -3.68 17.45
N GLY A 364 16.59 -4.77 17.43
CA GLY A 364 17.00 -6.04 17.98
C GLY A 364 16.01 -7.15 17.70
N MET A 365 16.35 -8.34 18.18
CA MET A 365 15.54 -9.55 18.12
C MET A 365 15.15 -9.96 19.54
N ILE A 366 13.87 -10.12 19.82
CA ILE A 366 13.37 -10.36 21.17
C ILE A 366 12.57 -11.66 21.26
N GLY A 367 12.58 -12.22 22.47
CA GLY A 367 11.87 -13.46 22.79
C GLY A 367 12.43 -14.71 22.11
N PRO A 368 11.81 -15.88 22.37
CA PRO A 368 12.31 -17.18 21.93
C PRO A 368 12.27 -17.37 20.40
N ASP A 369 11.35 -16.71 19.73
CA ASP A 369 11.18 -16.81 18.28
C ASP A 369 11.97 -15.73 17.51
N HIS A 370 12.85 -14.99 18.21
CA HIS A 370 13.65 -13.90 17.64
C HIS A 370 12.79 -12.90 16.85
N THR A 371 11.68 -12.44 17.45
CA THR A 371 10.80 -11.45 16.83
C THR A 371 11.52 -10.11 16.68
N PRO A 372 11.63 -9.52 15.48
CA PRO A 372 12.27 -8.23 15.30
C PRO A 372 11.50 -7.12 16.02
N LEU A 373 12.25 -6.22 16.68
CA LEU A 373 11.72 -5.02 17.33
C LEU A 373 12.47 -3.79 16.81
N LEU A 374 11.71 -2.80 16.36
CA LEU A 374 12.21 -1.46 16.05
C LEU A 374 11.65 -0.45 17.05
N ALA A 375 12.56 0.25 17.76
CA ALA A 375 12.21 1.29 18.70
C ALA A 375 12.46 2.68 18.08
N LEU A 376 11.37 3.42 17.87
CA LEU A 376 11.35 4.69 17.14
C LEU A 376 11.25 5.88 18.11
N PRO A 377 11.72 7.08 17.68
CA PRO A 377 11.61 8.30 18.49
C PRO A 377 10.14 8.67 18.80
N GLY A 378 9.91 9.30 19.95
CA GLY A 378 8.57 9.76 20.37
C GLY A 378 8.02 10.96 19.60
N ASN A 379 8.87 11.83 19.03
CA ASN A 379 8.40 12.96 18.23
C ASN A 379 7.71 12.48 16.93
N PRO A 380 6.50 12.95 16.61
CA PRO A 380 5.67 12.41 15.53
C PRO A 380 6.34 12.37 14.15
N VAL A 381 7.00 13.45 13.75
CA VAL A 381 7.70 13.50 12.45
C VAL A 381 8.92 12.58 12.46
N SER A 382 9.65 12.51 13.59
CA SER A 382 10.79 11.60 13.72
C SER A 382 10.34 10.15 13.59
N SER A 383 9.25 9.80 14.28
CA SER A 383 8.67 8.47 14.27
C SER A 383 8.23 8.05 12.87
N TYR A 384 7.50 8.93 12.17
CA TYR A 384 7.03 8.66 10.81
C TYR A 384 8.16 8.56 9.78
N VAL A 385 9.14 9.47 9.82
CA VAL A 385 10.32 9.41 8.95
C VAL A 385 11.11 8.12 9.21
N SER A 386 11.33 7.75 10.47
CA SER A 386 11.99 6.48 10.83
C SER A 386 11.20 5.27 10.35
N PHE A 387 9.88 5.33 10.41
CA PHE A 387 9.02 4.28 9.87
C PHE A 387 9.25 4.10 8.36
N GLU A 388 9.21 5.17 7.59
CA GLU A 388 9.40 5.10 6.14
C GLU A 388 10.79 4.58 5.74
N LEU A 389 11.82 4.93 6.52
CA LEU A 389 13.21 4.55 6.24
C LEU A 389 13.57 3.13 6.70
N PHE A 390 12.98 2.64 7.79
CA PHE A 390 13.41 1.40 8.46
C PHE A 390 12.30 0.37 8.60
N VAL A 391 11.12 0.77 9.09
CA VAL A 391 10.02 -0.18 9.35
C VAL A 391 9.35 -0.64 8.05
N ARG A 392 9.09 0.28 7.12
CA ARG A 392 8.52 -0.08 5.80
C ARG A 392 9.42 -1.07 5.05
N PRO A 393 10.74 -0.83 4.89
CA PRO A 393 11.64 -1.82 4.31
C PRO A 393 11.66 -3.16 5.06
N ALA A 394 11.61 -3.14 6.40
CA ALA A 394 11.55 -4.36 7.20
C ALA A 394 10.26 -5.16 6.93
N ILE A 395 9.10 -4.52 6.87
CA ILE A 395 7.83 -5.14 6.47
C ILE A 395 7.95 -5.78 5.08
N ARG A 396 8.52 -5.06 4.12
CA ARG A 396 8.71 -5.55 2.75
C ARG A 396 9.68 -6.74 2.71
N ALA A 397 10.73 -6.74 3.52
CA ALA A 397 11.66 -7.86 3.64
C ALA A 397 10.95 -9.11 4.20
N LEU A 398 10.14 -8.98 5.23
CA LEU A 398 9.33 -10.07 5.78
C LEU A 398 8.32 -10.64 4.77
N MET A 399 7.87 -9.84 3.81
CA MET A 399 7.01 -10.26 2.70
C MET A 399 7.78 -10.89 1.53
N GLY A 400 9.11 -10.95 1.56
CA GLY A 400 9.92 -11.45 0.44
C GLY A 400 10.11 -10.44 -0.70
N LEU A 401 10.02 -9.15 -0.42
CA LEU A 401 10.11 -8.04 -1.39
C LEU A 401 11.35 -7.15 -1.21
N ALA A 402 12.33 -7.57 -0.39
CA ALA A 402 13.51 -6.76 -0.07
C ALA A 402 14.30 -6.32 -1.32
N ASP A 403 14.46 -7.22 -2.28
CA ASP A 403 15.28 -7.03 -3.48
C ASP A 403 14.53 -6.42 -4.67
N ARG A 404 13.28 -5.98 -4.47
CA ARG A 404 12.47 -5.38 -5.54
C ARG A 404 12.43 -3.86 -5.45
N PRO A 405 13.22 -3.15 -6.27
CA PRO A 405 13.27 -1.69 -6.25
C PRO A 405 11.95 -1.03 -6.68
N ASP A 406 11.19 -1.66 -7.57
CA ASP A 406 9.87 -1.25 -8.02
C ASP A 406 8.78 -1.31 -6.94
N GLU A 407 9.03 -2.06 -5.86
CA GLU A 407 8.13 -2.17 -4.71
C GLU A 407 8.51 -1.23 -3.55
N ARG A 408 9.55 -0.42 -3.70
CA ARG A 408 9.92 0.63 -2.74
C ARG A 408 9.10 1.90 -2.98
N ARG A 409 9.11 2.81 -2.00
CA ARG A 409 8.61 4.17 -2.25
C ARG A 409 9.34 4.76 -3.46
N PRO A 410 8.61 5.45 -4.38
CA PRO A 410 9.28 6.10 -5.51
C PRO A 410 10.26 7.16 -5.03
N TRP A 411 11.50 7.06 -5.48
CA TRP A 411 12.55 8.07 -5.33
C TRP A 411 12.72 8.77 -6.67
N LEU A 412 12.70 10.07 -6.66
CA LEU A 412 12.89 10.90 -7.83
C LEU A 412 13.76 12.10 -7.51
N ARG A 413 14.15 12.85 -8.53
CA ARG A 413 14.83 14.13 -8.37
C ARG A 413 13.86 15.25 -8.70
N ALA A 414 13.83 16.29 -7.84
CA ALA A 414 13.00 17.46 -8.03
C ALA A 414 13.76 18.72 -7.64
N ALA A 415 13.50 19.81 -8.35
CA ALA A 415 14.11 21.10 -8.05
C ALA A 415 13.43 21.75 -6.84
N LEU A 416 14.22 22.28 -5.90
CA LEU A 416 13.69 23.03 -4.76
C LEU A 416 12.96 24.29 -5.25
N ALA A 417 11.65 24.36 -4.96
CA ALA A 417 10.83 25.52 -5.27
C ALA A 417 10.98 26.62 -4.20
N GLY A 418 10.61 27.83 -4.57
CA GLY A 418 10.60 29.00 -3.68
C GLY A 418 11.78 29.95 -3.88
N ASP A 419 11.94 30.88 -2.95
CA ASP A 419 12.93 31.95 -2.99
C ASP A 419 13.94 31.93 -1.82
N ARG A 420 13.78 30.94 -0.92
CA ARG A 420 14.60 30.85 0.29
C ARG A 420 15.58 29.70 0.24
N VAL A 421 16.77 29.94 0.77
CA VAL A 421 17.77 28.91 1.00
C VAL A 421 17.31 28.04 2.17
N LEU A 422 17.35 26.72 2.01
CA LEU A 422 17.16 25.78 3.10
C LEU A 422 18.50 25.51 3.78
N SER A 423 18.56 25.72 5.09
CA SER A 423 19.72 25.34 5.90
C SER A 423 19.55 23.93 6.45
N SER A 424 20.59 23.12 6.35
CA SER A 424 20.69 21.75 6.84
C SER A 424 21.87 21.62 7.81
N PRO A 425 21.75 20.81 8.86
CA PRO A 425 22.86 20.59 9.80
C PRO A 425 23.99 19.77 9.16
N ALA A 426 25.21 20.24 9.29
CA ALA A 426 26.37 19.50 8.80
C ALA A 426 26.50 18.09 9.40
N GLY A 427 26.92 17.13 8.60
CA GLY A 427 27.16 15.75 9.03
C GLY A 427 25.92 14.95 9.36
N ARG A 428 24.73 15.37 8.85
CA ARG A 428 23.46 14.65 9.03
C ARG A 428 22.63 14.70 7.78
N ARG A 429 22.12 13.54 7.33
CA ARG A 429 21.11 13.46 6.28
C ARG A 429 19.81 14.05 6.81
N GLN A 430 19.29 15.10 6.19
CA GLN A 430 18.07 15.74 6.62
C GLN A 430 16.88 15.33 5.77
N PHE A 431 15.78 15.00 6.42
CA PHE A 431 14.51 14.66 5.80
C PHE A 431 13.48 15.74 6.12
N LEU A 432 13.10 16.52 5.11
CA LEU A 432 12.13 17.60 5.24
C LEU A 432 10.82 17.23 4.55
N ARG A 433 9.71 17.59 5.15
CA ARG A 433 8.38 17.43 4.55
C ARG A 433 8.22 18.40 3.40
N GLY A 434 7.61 17.95 2.31
CA GLY A 434 7.32 18.76 1.15
C GLY A 434 6.09 18.33 0.40
N THR A 435 5.70 19.16 -0.56
CA THR A 435 4.72 18.84 -1.59
C THR A 435 5.43 18.79 -2.94
N TYR A 436 5.22 17.71 -3.69
CA TYR A 436 5.78 17.51 -5.02
C TYR A 436 4.77 17.90 -6.10
N ASP A 437 5.19 18.75 -7.02
CA ASP A 437 4.44 19.09 -8.21
C ASP A 437 5.01 18.38 -9.44
N ALA A 438 4.31 17.36 -9.91
CA ALA A 438 4.70 16.59 -11.09
C ALA A 438 4.65 17.42 -12.40
N GLY A 439 3.84 18.49 -12.46
CA GLY A 439 3.72 19.34 -13.65
C GLY A 439 4.94 20.21 -13.88
N SER A 440 5.54 20.71 -12.80
CA SER A 440 6.76 21.53 -12.84
C SER A 440 8.04 20.76 -12.49
N GLY A 441 7.94 19.54 -11.96
CA GLY A 441 9.09 18.78 -11.46
C GLY A 441 9.75 19.42 -10.23
N THR A 442 8.97 20.13 -9.42
CA THR A 442 9.49 20.86 -8.26
C THR A 442 8.95 20.32 -6.95
N VAL A 443 9.68 20.56 -5.87
CA VAL A 443 9.27 20.24 -4.52
C VAL A 443 9.31 21.48 -3.63
N THR A 444 8.20 21.72 -2.91
CA THR A 444 8.07 22.85 -1.98
C THR A 444 8.10 22.34 -0.54
N PRO A 445 9.00 22.82 0.34
CA PRO A 445 9.01 22.45 1.74
C PRO A 445 7.71 22.86 2.47
N VAL A 446 7.19 21.97 3.32
CA VAL A 446 6.01 22.20 4.14
C VAL A 446 6.40 22.29 5.62
N GLY A 447 6.12 23.42 6.23
CA GLY A 447 6.52 23.71 7.61
C GLY A 447 8.04 23.93 7.74
N GLY A 448 8.57 23.83 8.93
CA GLY A 448 10.01 23.92 9.20
C GLY A 448 10.63 22.55 9.51
N ALA A 449 11.87 22.52 10.00
CA ALA A 449 12.58 21.31 10.38
C ALA A 449 12.10 20.67 11.71
N GLY A 450 11.10 21.25 12.37
CA GLY A 450 10.59 20.81 13.68
C GLY A 450 9.98 19.41 13.63
N SER A 451 10.40 18.55 14.56
CA SER A 451 9.95 17.15 14.65
C SER A 451 8.57 16.94 15.26
N HIS A 452 7.97 17.98 15.82
CA HIS A 452 6.64 18.00 16.44
C HIS A 452 5.51 18.45 15.49
N LEU A 453 5.83 18.85 14.26
CA LEU A 453 4.90 19.48 13.32
C LEU A 453 4.00 18.45 12.60
N VAL A 454 3.04 17.85 13.31
CA VAL A 454 2.10 16.85 12.78
C VAL A 454 1.23 17.38 11.65
N ALA A 455 0.71 18.62 11.79
CA ALA A 455 -0.10 19.24 10.74
C ALA A 455 0.68 19.40 9.43
N ALA A 456 1.95 19.82 9.50
CA ALA A 456 2.81 19.92 8.33
C ALA A 456 3.08 18.54 7.70
N LEU A 457 3.18 17.47 8.52
CA LEU A 457 3.32 16.11 8.00
C LEU A 457 2.06 15.64 7.26
N ALA A 458 0.88 15.97 7.80
CA ALA A 458 -0.41 15.59 7.18
C ALA A 458 -0.68 16.28 5.84
N HIS A 459 0.00 17.39 5.56
CA HIS A 459 -0.10 18.14 4.29
C HIS A 459 1.04 17.84 3.32
N ALA A 460 1.98 16.97 3.68
CA ALA A 460 3.11 16.59 2.85
C ALA A 460 2.80 15.29 2.08
N ASP A 461 3.18 15.24 0.82
CA ASP A 461 3.17 14.05 -0.03
C ASP A 461 4.58 13.57 -0.40
N ALA A 462 5.60 14.27 0.13
CA ALA A 462 7.00 14.00 -0.17
C ALA A 462 7.93 14.27 1.01
N LEU A 463 9.09 13.58 1.03
CA LEU A 463 10.24 13.90 1.87
C LEU A 463 11.39 14.36 0.97
N LEU A 464 11.85 15.59 1.16
CA LEU A 464 13.09 16.08 0.57
C LEU A 464 14.26 15.48 1.34
N VAL A 465 15.26 14.98 0.64
CA VAL A 465 16.47 14.41 1.23
C VAL A 465 17.64 15.36 0.97
N VAL A 466 18.18 15.92 2.04
CA VAL A 466 19.39 16.75 1.97
C VAL A 466 20.56 15.89 2.48
N PRO A 467 21.59 15.65 1.65
CA PRO A 467 22.74 14.84 2.02
C PRO A 467 23.54 15.42 3.19
N GLU A 468 24.33 14.59 3.85
CA GLU A 468 25.09 14.92 5.07
C GLU A 468 26.10 16.05 4.90
N GLU A 469 26.65 16.18 3.71
CA GLU A 469 27.68 17.18 3.35
C GLU A 469 27.09 18.54 2.94
N VAL A 470 25.78 18.62 2.72
CA VAL A 470 25.09 19.82 2.24
C VAL A 470 24.51 20.60 3.42
N THR A 471 24.97 21.85 3.60
CA THR A 471 24.47 22.73 4.66
C THR A 471 23.47 23.77 4.17
N ASP A 472 23.51 24.13 2.91
CA ASP A 472 22.64 25.12 2.30
C ASP A 472 22.17 24.66 0.93
N VAL A 473 20.86 24.58 0.74
CA VAL A 473 20.22 24.24 -0.53
C VAL A 473 19.57 25.49 -1.11
N LYS A 474 20.05 25.92 -2.27
CA LYS A 474 19.51 27.09 -2.97
C LYS A 474 18.25 26.72 -3.77
N PRO A 475 17.31 27.66 -3.98
CA PRO A 475 16.22 27.47 -4.91
C PRO A 475 16.73 27.01 -6.29
N GLY A 476 15.98 26.09 -6.90
CA GLY A 476 16.37 25.45 -8.18
C GLY A 476 17.40 24.33 -8.08
N THR A 477 17.97 24.07 -6.87
CA THR A 477 18.84 22.90 -6.68
C THR A 477 18.00 21.61 -6.74
N GLU A 478 18.46 20.64 -7.51
CA GLU A 478 17.86 19.30 -7.53
C GLU A 478 18.23 18.50 -6.28
N LEU A 479 17.22 17.97 -5.63
CA LEU A 479 17.31 17.08 -4.48
C LEU A 479 16.69 15.73 -4.80
N GLU A 480 17.10 14.71 -4.07
CA GLU A 480 16.34 13.46 -3.98
C GLU A 480 15.06 13.68 -3.17
N VAL A 481 13.99 13.09 -3.64
CA VAL A 481 12.66 13.19 -3.04
C VAL A 481 12.04 11.81 -2.97
N VAL A 482 11.54 11.45 -1.79
CA VAL A 482 10.77 10.22 -1.55
C VAL A 482 9.30 10.59 -1.59
N LEU A 483 8.51 9.99 -2.47
CA LEU A 483 7.06 10.20 -2.49
C LEU A 483 6.40 9.35 -1.40
N LEU A 484 5.44 9.93 -0.68
CA LEU A 484 4.78 9.29 0.46
C LEU A 484 3.42 8.65 0.11
N GLY A 485 2.84 8.97 -1.04
CA GLY A 485 1.53 8.45 -1.44
C GLY A 485 1.25 8.58 -2.90
#